data_fe8151cd6323137d3aba0f1dba25a049
#
_entry.id   fe8151cd6323137d3aba0f1dba25a049
#
_cell.length_a   1.000
_cell.length_b   1.000
_cell.length_c   1.000
_cell.angle_alpha   90.00
_cell.angle_beta   90.00
_cell.angle_gamma   90.00
#
_symmetry.space_group_name_H-M   'P 1'
#
loop_
_entity.id
_entity.type
_entity.pdbx_description
1 polymer ?
#
loop_
_entity_poly.entity_id
_entity_poly.type
_entity_poly.pdbx_seq_one_letter_code
_entity_poly.pdbx_strand_id
1 'polypeptide(L)'
;KVNASFVDTIKAGEPIATVLLTLICLPGERVTPLIFLSLLPIVSGVATSSLSEASFNLLGFCMAMGSNLCFSARSICAKLLRSSLGKQMDNANLFVHINLYGAMVLFPIAAYAEGPLLLNILVGGGKPAHFFLMNGFFYYVNNQMNFLVLEKVDAVTHGLINCGRRVANSCFAIVWFGTAVTMYNG
;
A
#
# COMPACT_ATOMS: atom_id res chain seq x y z
N LYS A 1 -7.32 -13.05 15.39
CA LYS A 1 -6.38 -12.85 14.26
C LYS A 1 -7.24 -12.70 13.00
N VAL A 2 -6.97 -11.66 12.21
CA VAL A 2 -7.66 -11.44 10.93
C VAL A 2 -6.92 -12.22 9.85
N ASN A 3 -7.66 -12.82 8.91
CA ASN A 3 -7.08 -13.56 7.80
C ASN A 3 -6.29 -12.59 6.87
N ALA A 4 -5.06 -12.96 6.49
CA ALA A 4 -4.21 -12.11 5.65
C ALA A 4 -4.85 -11.84 4.27
N SER A 5 -5.51 -12.85 3.69
CA SER A 5 -6.24 -12.72 2.42
C SER A 5 -7.35 -11.66 2.51
N PHE A 6 -8.10 -11.66 3.60
CA PHE A 6 -9.15 -10.67 3.84
C PHE A 6 -8.60 -9.22 3.93
N VAL A 7 -7.46 -9.05 4.62
CA VAL A 7 -6.80 -7.75 4.71
C VAL A 7 -6.36 -7.27 3.33
N ASP A 8 -5.82 -8.16 2.48
CA ASP A 8 -5.41 -7.81 1.12
C ASP A 8 -6.59 -7.44 0.24
N THR A 9 -7.74 -8.09 0.41
CA THR A 9 -8.98 -7.73 -0.29
C THR A 9 -9.45 -6.33 0.11
N ILE A 10 -9.47 -6.00 1.43
CA ILE A 10 -9.83 -4.64 1.88
C ILE A 10 -8.83 -3.61 1.33
N LYS A 11 -7.55 -3.94 1.29
CA LYS A 11 -6.51 -3.06 0.73
C LYS A 11 -6.66 -2.86 -0.79
N ALA A 12 -7.31 -3.75 -1.51
CA ALA A 12 -7.66 -3.52 -2.91
C ALA A 12 -8.66 -2.35 -3.07
N GLY A 13 -9.37 -1.97 -2.01
CA GLY A 13 -10.21 -0.77 -1.93
C GLY A 13 -9.44 0.56 -1.80
N GLU A 14 -8.11 0.58 -1.84
CA GLU A 14 -7.27 1.80 -1.80
C GLU A 14 -7.73 2.90 -2.77
N PRO A 15 -8.17 2.61 -4.02
CA PRO A 15 -8.65 3.64 -4.94
C PRO A 15 -9.84 4.44 -4.40
N ILE A 16 -10.68 3.84 -3.57
CA ILE A 16 -11.85 4.51 -2.96
C ILE A 16 -11.35 5.62 -2.02
N ALA A 17 -10.42 5.29 -1.14
CA ALA A 17 -9.80 6.25 -0.22
C ALA A 17 -9.06 7.35 -0.99
N THR A 18 -8.38 7.00 -2.08
CA THR A 18 -7.66 7.94 -2.94
C THR A 18 -8.62 8.93 -3.60
N VAL A 19 -9.74 8.46 -4.17
CA VAL A 19 -10.75 9.35 -4.78
C VAL A 19 -11.33 10.31 -3.75
N LEU A 20 -11.71 9.82 -2.57
CA LEU A 20 -12.26 10.66 -1.50
C LEU A 20 -11.27 11.76 -1.09
N LEU A 21 -10.01 11.41 -0.88
CA LEU A 21 -8.99 12.38 -0.49
C LEU A 21 -8.62 13.32 -1.64
N THR A 22 -8.61 12.85 -2.88
CA THR A 22 -8.36 13.70 -4.05
C THR A 22 -9.41 14.79 -4.18
N LEU A 23 -10.68 14.45 -4.01
CA LEU A 23 -11.78 15.42 -4.05
C LEU A 23 -11.65 16.51 -2.97
N ILE A 24 -11.08 16.16 -1.82
CA ILE A 24 -10.92 17.11 -0.70
C ILE A 24 -9.63 17.93 -0.84
N CYS A 25 -8.51 17.28 -1.20
CA CYS A 25 -7.17 17.86 -1.09
C CYS A 25 -6.61 18.38 -2.42
N LEU A 26 -7.10 17.88 -3.56
CA LEU A 26 -6.63 18.27 -4.90
C LEU A 26 -7.80 18.71 -5.81
N PRO A 27 -8.40 19.89 -5.57
CA PRO A 27 -9.52 20.37 -6.38
C PRO A 27 -9.16 20.63 -7.85
N GLY A 28 -7.86 20.61 -8.20
CA GLY A 28 -7.36 20.74 -9.58
C GLY A 28 -7.30 19.42 -10.37
N GLU A 29 -7.38 18.26 -9.73
CA GLU A 29 -7.44 16.98 -10.42
C GLU A 29 -8.87 16.64 -10.83
N ARG A 30 -9.06 16.34 -12.12
CA ARG A 30 -10.39 16.00 -12.65
C ARG A 30 -10.69 14.53 -12.36
N VAL A 31 -11.59 14.29 -11.42
CA VAL A 31 -12.15 12.95 -11.22
C VAL A 31 -13.26 12.74 -12.26
N THR A 32 -12.97 11.95 -13.29
CA THR A 32 -13.90 11.68 -14.39
C THR A 32 -15.02 10.71 -13.96
N PRO A 33 -16.23 10.80 -14.49
CA PRO A 33 -17.31 9.81 -14.21
C PRO A 33 -16.91 8.37 -14.47
N LEU A 34 -15.99 8.16 -15.43
CA LEU A 34 -15.44 6.84 -15.74
C LEU A 34 -14.68 6.21 -14.56
N ILE A 35 -14.03 7.05 -13.75
CA ILE A 35 -13.32 6.61 -12.54
C ILE A 35 -14.33 6.08 -11.51
N PHE A 36 -15.46 6.77 -11.31
CA PHE A 36 -16.51 6.28 -10.41
C PHE A 36 -17.09 4.93 -10.90
N LEU A 37 -17.27 4.77 -12.21
CA LEU A 37 -17.72 3.51 -12.80
C LEU A 37 -16.71 2.37 -12.54
N SER A 38 -15.40 2.66 -12.63
CA SER A 38 -14.35 1.68 -12.36
C SER A 38 -14.23 1.29 -10.88
N LEU A 39 -14.75 2.11 -9.95
CA LEU A 39 -14.78 1.78 -8.53
C LEU A 39 -15.89 0.78 -8.18
N LEU A 40 -16.98 0.70 -8.95
CA LEU A 40 -18.11 -0.17 -8.65
C LEU A 40 -17.71 -1.64 -8.50
N PRO A 41 -16.95 -2.27 -9.43
CA PRO A 41 -16.52 -3.65 -9.25
C PRO A 41 -15.59 -3.84 -8.04
N ILE A 42 -14.78 -2.83 -7.69
CA ILE A 42 -13.91 -2.89 -6.52
C ILE A 42 -14.73 -2.85 -5.23
N VAL A 43 -15.70 -1.93 -5.14
CA VAL A 43 -16.61 -1.82 -3.99
C VAL A 43 -17.42 -3.09 -3.81
N SER A 44 -17.99 -3.62 -4.90
CA SER A 44 -18.77 -4.86 -4.86
C SER A 44 -17.92 -6.05 -4.43
N GLY A 45 -16.69 -6.17 -4.94
CA GLY A 45 -15.77 -7.23 -4.56
C GLY A 45 -15.37 -7.18 -3.08
N VAL A 46 -15.02 -6.00 -2.57
CA VAL A 46 -14.69 -5.81 -1.15
C VAL A 46 -15.90 -6.10 -0.26
N ALA A 47 -17.10 -5.63 -0.65
CA ALA A 47 -18.32 -5.86 0.10
C ALA A 47 -18.67 -7.35 0.13
N THR A 48 -18.64 -8.04 -1.01
CA THR A 48 -18.94 -9.48 -1.09
C THR A 48 -17.94 -10.29 -0.26
N SER A 49 -16.65 -10.00 -0.36
CA SER A 49 -15.62 -10.67 0.44
C SER A 49 -15.80 -10.40 1.94
N SER A 50 -16.18 -9.19 2.33
CA SER A 50 -16.41 -8.85 3.73
C SER A 50 -17.64 -9.56 4.31
N LEU A 51 -18.68 -9.74 3.51
CA LEU A 51 -19.91 -10.45 3.93
C LEU A 51 -19.72 -11.96 3.98
N SER A 52 -18.85 -12.52 3.14
CA SER A 52 -18.59 -13.97 3.08
C SER A 52 -17.51 -14.45 4.06
N GLU A 53 -16.75 -13.54 4.68
CA GLU A 53 -15.68 -13.91 5.60
C GLU A 53 -16.22 -14.38 6.96
N ALA A 54 -16.05 -15.66 7.24
CA ALA A 54 -16.52 -16.29 8.49
C ALA A 54 -15.83 -15.73 9.75
N SER A 55 -14.63 -15.16 9.60
CA SER A 55 -13.84 -14.55 10.67
C SER A 55 -13.88 -13.02 10.65
N PHE A 56 -14.95 -12.42 10.13
CA PHE A 56 -15.10 -10.97 10.04
C PHE A 56 -14.90 -10.31 11.41
N ASN A 57 -13.95 -9.37 11.47
CA ASN A 57 -13.69 -8.56 12.65
C ASN A 57 -13.75 -7.08 12.27
N LEU A 58 -14.72 -6.38 12.82
CA LEU A 58 -14.92 -4.95 12.56
C LEU A 58 -13.69 -4.12 12.88
N LEU A 59 -12.97 -4.42 13.96
CA LEU A 59 -11.73 -3.73 14.32
C LEU A 59 -10.66 -3.92 13.24
N GLY A 60 -10.48 -5.17 12.77
CA GLY A 60 -9.53 -5.48 11.69
C GLY A 60 -9.90 -4.79 10.37
N PHE A 61 -11.20 -4.73 10.05
CA PHE A 61 -11.70 -3.99 8.90
C PHE A 61 -11.39 -2.48 9.01
N CYS A 62 -11.69 -1.85 10.15
CA CYS A 62 -11.42 -0.43 10.38
C CYS A 62 -9.91 -0.13 10.32
N MET A 63 -9.06 -1.00 10.86
CA MET A 63 -7.61 -0.84 10.79
C MET A 63 -7.08 -0.95 9.35
N ALA A 64 -7.60 -1.89 8.57
CA ALA A 64 -7.24 -2.05 7.16
C ALA A 64 -7.71 -0.84 6.31
N MET A 65 -8.93 -0.35 6.53
CA MET A 65 -9.42 0.88 5.88
C MET A 65 -8.62 2.11 6.30
N GLY A 66 -8.27 2.24 7.59
CA GLY A 66 -7.38 3.29 8.08
C GLY A 66 -6.01 3.25 7.40
N SER A 67 -5.47 2.05 7.20
CA SER A 67 -4.24 1.85 6.43
C SER A 67 -4.36 2.34 4.99
N ASN A 68 -5.48 2.05 4.30
CA ASN A 68 -5.74 2.55 2.94
C ASN A 68 -5.77 4.09 2.92
N LEU A 69 -6.43 4.70 3.91
CA LEU A 69 -6.48 6.15 4.04
C LEU A 69 -5.08 6.77 4.23
N CYS A 70 -4.25 6.17 5.07
CA CYS A 70 -2.87 6.61 5.29
C CYS A 70 -2.01 6.48 4.02
N PHE A 71 -2.13 5.38 3.26
CA PHE A 71 -1.42 5.20 2.00
C PHE A 71 -1.84 6.22 0.95
N SER A 72 -3.14 6.46 0.81
CA SER A 72 -3.68 7.47 -0.10
C SER A 72 -3.26 8.87 0.31
N ALA A 73 -3.32 9.21 1.60
CA ALA A 73 -2.86 10.48 2.13
C ALA A 73 -1.37 10.71 1.85
N ARG A 74 -0.52 9.69 2.05
CA ARG A 74 0.92 9.76 1.71
C ARG A 74 1.13 10.12 0.24
N SER A 75 0.40 9.48 -0.68
CA SER A 75 0.51 9.70 -2.12
C SER A 75 0.07 11.12 -2.51
N ILE A 76 -1.01 11.60 -1.92
CA ILE A 76 -1.54 12.95 -2.14
C ILE A 76 -0.60 14.01 -1.56
N CYS A 77 -0.11 13.81 -0.33
CA CYS A 77 0.86 14.72 0.29
C CYS A 77 2.15 14.79 -0.53
N ALA A 78 2.63 13.67 -1.07
CA ALA A 78 3.80 13.66 -1.94
C ALA A 78 3.56 14.48 -3.22
N LYS A 79 2.36 14.38 -3.83
CA LYS A 79 1.97 15.20 -4.99
C LYS A 79 1.89 16.68 -4.65
N LEU A 80 1.23 17.03 -3.53
CA LEU A 80 1.13 18.42 -3.07
C LEU A 80 2.51 19.03 -2.79
N LEU A 81 3.36 18.29 -2.08
CA LEU A 81 4.71 18.74 -1.77
C LEU A 81 5.52 18.98 -3.05
N ARG A 82 5.41 18.08 -4.02
CA ARG A 82 6.05 18.22 -5.31
C ARG A 82 5.55 19.44 -6.08
N SER A 83 4.22 19.69 -6.10
CA SER A 83 3.66 20.87 -6.77
C SER A 83 4.13 22.17 -6.13
N SER A 84 4.36 22.17 -4.82
CA SER A 84 4.87 23.33 -4.06
C SER A 84 6.36 23.57 -4.24
N LEU A 85 7.18 22.51 -4.33
CA LEU A 85 8.64 22.60 -4.50
C LEU A 85 9.06 22.83 -5.96
N GLY A 86 8.15 22.61 -6.92
CA GLY A 86 8.42 22.77 -8.35
C GLY A 86 9.57 21.87 -8.84
N LYS A 87 10.40 22.41 -9.74
CA LYS A 87 11.55 21.70 -10.30
C LYS A 87 12.79 21.66 -9.39
N GLN A 88 12.72 22.23 -8.20
CA GLN A 88 13.88 22.32 -7.30
C GLN A 88 14.30 20.98 -6.70
N MET A 89 13.41 20.00 -6.68
CA MET A 89 13.68 18.70 -6.09
C MET A 89 13.30 17.58 -7.05
N ASP A 90 14.27 16.75 -7.39
CA ASP A 90 14.04 15.54 -8.18
C ASP A 90 13.24 14.51 -7.37
N ASN A 91 12.41 13.72 -8.06
CA ASN A 91 11.56 12.72 -7.42
C ASN A 91 12.33 11.68 -6.61
N ALA A 92 13.52 11.29 -7.08
CA ALA A 92 14.38 10.38 -6.35
C ALA A 92 14.80 10.99 -5.00
N ASN A 93 15.19 12.26 -5.01
CA ASN A 93 15.55 13.00 -3.79
C ASN A 93 14.37 13.16 -2.85
N LEU A 94 13.19 13.51 -3.37
CA LEU A 94 11.98 13.62 -2.56
C LEU A 94 11.62 12.29 -1.88
N PHE A 95 11.70 11.18 -2.63
CA PHE A 95 11.45 9.85 -2.09
C PHE A 95 12.45 9.47 -0.99
N VAL A 96 13.74 9.75 -1.19
CA VAL A 96 14.78 9.49 -0.18
C VAL A 96 14.51 10.28 1.10
N HIS A 97 14.16 11.57 0.99
CA HIS A 97 13.86 12.40 2.15
C HIS A 97 12.62 11.90 2.93
N ILE A 98 11.55 11.57 2.22
CA ILE A 98 10.33 11.01 2.86
C ILE A 98 10.66 9.72 3.63
N ASN A 99 11.45 8.82 3.04
CA ASN A 99 11.85 7.58 3.71
C ASN A 99 12.81 7.84 4.87
N LEU A 100 13.74 8.79 4.74
CA LEU A 100 14.67 9.15 5.81
C LEU A 100 13.93 9.70 7.04
N TYR A 101 13.02 10.65 6.84
CA TYR A 101 12.20 11.18 7.94
C TYR A 101 11.28 10.10 8.53
N GLY A 102 10.68 9.26 7.68
CA GLY A 102 9.90 8.11 8.14
C GLY A 102 10.74 7.15 9.00
N ALA A 103 11.96 6.85 8.56
CA ALA A 103 12.89 6.01 9.31
C ALA A 103 13.29 6.65 10.65
N MET A 104 13.58 7.96 10.67
CA MET A 104 13.92 8.69 11.91
C MET A 104 12.80 8.63 12.95
N VAL A 105 11.54 8.66 12.52
CA VAL A 105 10.40 8.58 13.43
C VAL A 105 10.11 7.14 13.86
N LEU A 106 10.18 6.19 12.91
CA LEU A 106 9.82 4.79 13.17
C LEU A 106 10.93 4.00 13.88
N PHE A 107 12.21 4.34 13.64
CA PHE A 107 13.34 3.61 14.21
C PHE A 107 13.32 3.56 15.75
N PRO A 108 13.15 4.68 16.49
CA PRO A 108 13.09 4.63 17.94
C PRO A 108 11.89 3.81 18.45
N ILE A 109 10.75 3.87 17.77
CA ILE A 109 9.55 3.11 18.12
C ILE A 109 9.80 1.61 17.93
N ALA A 110 10.37 1.22 16.78
CA ALA A 110 10.72 -0.16 16.49
C ALA A 110 11.82 -0.69 17.43
N ALA A 111 12.83 0.14 17.73
CA ALA A 111 13.89 -0.22 18.67
C ALA A 111 13.36 -0.46 20.08
N TYR A 112 12.38 0.32 20.53
CA TYR A 112 11.73 0.12 21.81
C TYR A 112 10.85 -1.13 21.84
N ALA A 113 10.07 -1.37 20.79
CA ALA A 113 9.12 -2.48 20.71
C ALA A 113 9.79 -3.83 20.44
N GLU A 114 10.80 -3.87 19.57
CA GLU A 114 11.39 -5.10 19.04
C GLU A 114 12.94 -5.11 19.11
N GLY A 115 13.54 -4.26 19.94
CA GLY A 115 14.99 -4.10 20.05
C GLY A 115 15.78 -5.40 20.23
N PRO A 116 15.39 -6.32 21.14
CA PRO A 116 16.08 -7.59 21.31
C PRO A 116 16.04 -8.49 20.08
N LEU A 117 14.90 -8.52 19.38
CA LEU A 117 14.74 -9.28 18.14
C LEU A 117 15.58 -8.69 17.00
N LEU A 118 15.57 -7.37 16.86
CA LEU A 118 16.36 -6.65 15.88
C LEU A 118 17.86 -6.87 16.08
N LEU A 119 18.33 -6.79 17.31
CA LEU A 119 19.73 -7.06 17.67
C LEU A 119 20.11 -8.49 17.34
N ASN A 120 19.29 -9.49 17.68
CA ASN A 120 19.54 -10.88 17.35
C ASN A 120 19.62 -11.13 15.82
N ILE A 121 18.80 -10.46 15.04
CA ILE A 121 18.83 -10.56 13.57
C ILE A 121 20.10 -9.91 13.00
N LEU A 122 20.47 -8.72 13.47
CA LEU A 122 21.61 -7.96 12.95
C LEU A 122 22.96 -8.49 13.43
N VAL A 123 23.08 -8.86 14.71
CA VAL A 123 24.33 -9.32 15.31
C VAL A 123 24.53 -10.82 15.14
N GLY A 124 23.43 -11.58 15.14
CA GLY A 124 23.48 -13.04 15.02
C GLY A 124 23.99 -13.57 13.67
N GLY A 125 24.08 -12.71 12.66
CA GLY A 125 24.59 -13.03 11.32
C GLY A 125 23.94 -14.27 10.68
N GLY A 126 24.04 -14.44 9.40
CA GLY A 126 23.58 -15.65 8.74
C GLY A 126 22.29 -15.48 7.92
N LYS A 127 21.60 -16.58 7.63
CA LYS A 127 20.44 -16.61 6.72
C LYS A 127 19.34 -15.55 7.04
N PRO A 128 18.90 -15.35 8.31
CA PRO A 128 17.85 -14.37 8.60
C PRO A 128 18.26 -12.93 8.29
N ALA A 129 19.49 -12.53 8.57
CA ALA A 129 19.98 -11.19 8.25
C ALA A 129 20.04 -10.94 6.74
N HIS A 130 20.49 -11.91 5.97
CA HIS A 130 20.51 -11.84 4.50
C HIS A 130 19.09 -11.66 3.93
N PHE A 131 18.13 -12.49 4.36
CA PHE A 131 16.75 -12.37 3.89
C PHE A 131 16.13 -11.02 4.29
N PHE A 132 16.43 -10.51 5.47
CA PHE A 132 15.97 -9.20 5.92
C PHE A 132 16.51 -8.07 5.01
N LEU A 133 17.80 -8.08 4.69
CA LEU A 133 18.43 -7.10 3.81
C LEU A 133 17.90 -7.19 2.38
N MET A 134 17.77 -8.40 1.83
CA MET A 134 17.21 -8.62 0.50
C MET A 134 15.75 -8.14 0.41
N ASN A 135 14.94 -8.47 1.42
CA ASN A 135 13.57 -7.99 1.47
C ASN A 135 13.50 -6.45 1.53
N GLY A 136 14.33 -5.82 2.35
CA GLY A 136 14.44 -4.36 2.44
C GLY A 136 14.84 -3.73 1.09
N PHE A 137 15.80 -4.31 0.40
CA PHE A 137 16.24 -3.85 -0.92
C PHE A 137 15.11 -3.94 -1.96
N PHE A 138 14.47 -5.10 -2.09
CA PHE A 138 13.36 -5.25 -3.04
C PHE A 138 12.16 -4.39 -2.68
N TYR A 139 11.88 -4.22 -1.40
CA TYR A 139 10.83 -3.31 -0.92
C TYR A 139 11.14 -1.86 -1.30
N TYR A 140 12.39 -1.41 -1.13
CA TYR A 140 12.82 -0.08 -1.53
C TYR A 140 12.65 0.13 -3.04
N VAL A 141 13.18 -0.80 -3.88
CA VAL A 141 13.08 -0.71 -5.35
C VAL A 141 11.60 -0.65 -5.79
N ASN A 142 10.75 -1.53 -5.24
CA ASN A 142 9.32 -1.54 -5.56
C ASN A 142 8.64 -0.21 -5.21
N ASN A 143 8.94 0.37 -4.04
CA ASN A 143 8.36 1.66 -3.64
C ASN A 143 8.91 2.82 -4.47
N GLN A 144 10.20 2.80 -4.83
CA GLN A 144 10.80 3.79 -5.73
C GLN A 144 10.09 3.78 -7.08
N MET A 145 9.86 2.60 -7.67
CA MET A 145 9.14 2.48 -8.93
C MET A 145 7.70 2.98 -8.83
N ASN A 146 6.99 2.65 -7.75
CA ASN A 146 5.65 3.19 -7.49
C ASN A 146 5.65 4.72 -7.41
N PHE A 147 6.68 5.30 -6.81
CA PHE A 147 6.78 6.76 -6.67
C PHE A 147 7.06 7.44 -8.01
N LEU A 148 7.90 6.83 -8.87
CA LEU A 148 8.14 7.28 -10.23
C LEU A 148 6.87 7.20 -11.10
N VAL A 149 6.06 6.16 -10.93
CA VAL A 149 4.77 6.05 -11.62
C VAL A 149 3.82 7.16 -11.16
N LEU A 150 3.75 7.45 -9.85
CA LEU A 150 2.91 8.54 -9.31
C LEU A 150 3.27 9.91 -9.90
N GLU A 151 4.49 10.09 -10.36
CA GLU A 151 4.91 11.30 -11.09
C GLU A 151 4.21 11.47 -12.43
N LYS A 152 4.00 10.36 -13.13
CA LYS A 152 3.52 10.32 -14.52
C LYS A 152 2.00 10.27 -14.64
N VAL A 153 1.32 9.88 -13.56
CA VAL A 153 -0.12 9.65 -13.55
C VAL A 153 -0.81 10.41 -12.43
N ASP A 154 -2.12 10.56 -12.54
CA ASP A 154 -2.95 11.13 -11.48
C ASP A 154 -3.02 10.20 -10.27
N ALA A 155 -3.28 10.76 -9.08
CA ALA A 155 -3.33 10.00 -7.83
C ALA A 155 -4.37 8.86 -7.88
N VAL A 156 -5.50 9.11 -8.52
CA VAL A 156 -6.56 8.10 -8.69
C VAL A 156 -6.12 6.97 -9.62
N THR A 157 -5.52 7.31 -10.77
CA THR A 157 -4.96 6.33 -11.72
C THR A 157 -3.87 5.49 -11.06
N HIS A 158 -3.01 6.10 -10.23
CA HIS A 158 -2.03 5.38 -9.44
C HIS A 158 -2.68 4.37 -8.46
N GLY A 159 -3.77 4.77 -7.79
CA GLY A 159 -4.54 3.85 -6.93
C GLY A 159 -5.11 2.66 -7.70
N LEU A 160 -5.64 2.89 -8.91
CA LEU A 160 -6.13 1.80 -9.78
C LEU A 160 -5.01 0.86 -10.24
N ILE A 161 -3.84 1.39 -10.59
CA ILE A 161 -2.65 0.59 -10.93
C ILE A 161 -2.22 -0.27 -9.72
N ASN A 162 -2.26 0.27 -8.51
CA ASN A 162 -1.97 -0.48 -7.30
C ASN A 162 -2.97 -1.62 -7.05
N CYS A 163 -4.26 -1.41 -7.35
CA CYS A 163 -5.25 -2.47 -7.30
C CYS A 163 -4.93 -3.59 -8.32
N GLY A 164 -4.65 -3.24 -9.58
CA GLY A 164 -4.23 -4.19 -10.61
C GLY A 164 -2.99 -4.99 -10.22
N ARG A 165 -2.00 -4.35 -9.61
CA ARG A 165 -0.80 -5.02 -9.07
C ARG A 165 -1.14 -6.05 -8.01
N ARG A 166 -2.10 -5.78 -7.11
CA ARG A 166 -2.55 -6.74 -6.07
C ARG A 166 -3.20 -7.96 -6.72
N VAL A 167 -4.07 -7.74 -7.70
CA VAL A 167 -4.69 -8.85 -8.45
C VAL A 167 -3.62 -9.71 -9.14
N ALA A 168 -2.67 -9.08 -9.81
CA ALA A 168 -1.57 -9.80 -10.48
C ALA A 168 -0.72 -10.61 -9.49
N ASN A 169 -0.40 -10.04 -8.32
CA ASN A 169 0.34 -10.75 -7.27
C ASN A 169 -0.45 -11.94 -6.72
N SER A 170 -1.76 -11.79 -6.51
CA SER A 170 -2.61 -12.86 -6.03
C SER A 170 -2.71 -14.00 -7.06
N CYS A 171 -2.91 -13.67 -8.34
CA CYS A 171 -2.91 -14.66 -9.41
C CYS A 171 -1.57 -15.40 -9.51
N PHE A 172 -0.46 -14.67 -9.43
CA PHE A 172 0.87 -15.27 -9.43
C PHE A 172 1.08 -16.20 -8.24
N ALA A 173 0.67 -15.79 -7.04
CA ALA A 173 0.79 -16.60 -5.83
C ALA A 173 -0.04 -17.89 -5.94
N ILE A 174 -1.26 -17.84 -6.47
CA ILE A 174 -2.11 -19.00 -6.69
C ILE A 174 -1.42 -20.00 -7.64
N VAL A 175 -0.89 -19.51 -8.76
CA VAL A 175 -0.22 -20.36 -9.76
C VAL A 175 1.09 -20.93 -9.20
N TRP A 176 1.91 -20.10 -8.53
CA TRP A 176 3.23 -20.50 -8.03
C TRP A 176 3.14 -21.49 -6.86
N PHE A 177 2.24 -21.25 -5.91
CA PHE A 177 2.09 -22.10 -4.73
C PHE A 177 1.08 -23.23 -4.92
N GLY A 178 0.41 -23.31 -6.08
CA GLY A 178 -0.60 -24.33 -6.36
C GLY A 178 -1.77 -24.28 -5.38
N THR A 179 -2.13 -23.09 -4.89
CA THR A 179 -3.18 -22.94 -3.88
C THR A 179 -4.52 -23.29 -4.51
N ALA A 180 -5.24 -24.26 -3.94
CA ALA A 180 -6.57 -24.62 -4.41
C ALA A 180 -7.53 -23.45 -4.13
N VAL A 181 -8.00 -22.79 -5.21
CA VAL A 181 -9.02 -21.75 -5.13
C VAL A 181 -10.37 -22.44 -5.02
N THR A 182 -11.00 -22.36 -3.87
CA THR A 182 -12.38 -22.79 -3.63
C THR A 182 -13.30 -21.59 -3.66
N MET A 183 -14.60 -21.80 -3.91
CA MET A 183 -15.59 -20.70 -3.89
C MET A 183 -15.65 -19.94 -2.55
N TYR A 184 -15.00 -20.47 -1.51
CA TYR A 184 -14.93 -19.86 -0.18
C TYR A 184 -13.59 -19.17 0.12
N ASN A 185 -12.54 -19.39 -0.72
CA ASN A 185 -11.19 -18.85 -0.50
C ASN A 185 -10.74 -17.90 -1.63
N GLY A 186 -11.53 -17.77 -2.69
CA GLY A 186 -11.18 -16.96 -3.86
C GLY A 186 -11.67 -15.53 -3.79
#